data_4a4691ea85ce5af396874c91ce93724f
#
_entry.id   4a4691ea85ce5af396874c91ce93724f
#
_cell.length_a   1.000
_cell.length_b   1.000
_cell.length_c   1.000
_cell.angle_alpha   90.00
_cell.angle_beta   90.00
_cell.angle_gamma   90.00
#
_symmetry.space_group_name_H-M   'P 1'
#
loop_
_entity.id
_entity.type
_entity.pdbx_description
1 polymer ?
#
loop_
_entity_poly.entity_id
_entity_poly.type
_entity_poly.pdbx_seq_one_letter_code
_entity_poly.pdbx_strand_id
1 'polypeptide(L)'
;MKFLVDTHAHTIASTHAYSTVHDYFSVAKEKGIKLFAITDHGPDMADAPHFWHFVNMRVLPRIVNGVGMLRGIEANIKNEQGDIDFFGDYLQQLDIVLAGFHEPVFPPSTKEIHTQALINCIESGHVDIITHPGNPAYPIDINSVAKAAAKHNVALEINNSSFLTSRKGSLNNCTDIANAVKKAGGLLVMGSDSHVAFSLGEFEKSIEVIETVEFPIERLLNRSPEALLSFLSTRGHSLSDEYSILME
;
A
#
# COMPACT_ATOMS: atom_id res chain seq x y z
N MET A 1 4.27 -18.47 8.81
CA MET A 1 3.01 -17.83 9.26
C MET A 1 2.19 -17.53 8.01
N LYS A 2 0.86 -17.66 8.03
CA LYS A 2 0.00 -17.30 6.89
C LYS A 2 -0.59 -15.91 7.12
N PHE A 3 -0.36 -14.99 6.19
CA PHE A 3 -0.94 -13.66 6.23
C PHE A 3 -2.24 -13.65 5.43
N LEU A 4 -3.26 -12.95 5.94
CA LEU A 4 -4.63 -13.01 5.44
C LEU A 4 -5.07 -11.73 4.76
N VAL A 5 -4.17 -10.74 4.68
CA VAL A 5 -4.47 -9.39 4.19
C VAL A 5 -3.44 -8.98 3.15
N ASP A 6 -3.90 -8.45 2.02
CA ASP A 6 -3.05 -7.83 0.99
C ASP A 6 -3.54 -6.42 0.67
N THR A 7 -2.68 -5.43 0.80
CA THR A 7 -3.06 -4.02 0.70
C THR A 7 -2.74 -3.39 -0.65
N HIS A 8 -2.15 -4.14 -1.60
CA HIS A 8 -1.64 -3.56 -2.83
C HIS A 8 -1.87 -4.49 -4.03
N ALA A 9 -2.88 -4.16 -4.85
CA ALA A 9 -3.21 -4.91 -6.06
C ALA A 9 -3.87 -4.02 -7.12
N HIS A 10 -3.60 -4.32 -8.38
CA HIS A 10 -4.03 -3.55 -9.56
C HIS A 10 -4.96 -4.36 -10.46
N THR A 11 -6.01 -3.72 -10.96
CA THR A 11 -6.91 -4.32 -11.94
C THR A 11 -6.53 -3.92 -13.36
N ILE A 12 -7.25 -4.47 -14.34
CA ILE A 12 -7.15 -4.07 -15.75
C ILE A 12 -7.42 -2.57 -15.99
N ALA A 13 -7.87 -1.83 -14.98
CA ALA A 13 -8.00 -0.37 -15.06
C ALA A 13 -6.63 0.32 -15.09
N SER A 14 -5.63 -0.25 -14.43
CA SER A 14 -4.20 0.05 -14.64
C SER A 14 -3.73 -0.78 -15.82
N THR A 15 -3.59 -0.19 -17.02
CA THR A 15 -3.58 -0.92 -18.31
C THR A 15 -2.45 -1.93 -18.51
N HIS A 16 -1.46 -1.96 -17.62
CA HIS A 16 -0.43 -3.00 -17.57
C HIS A 16 -0.71 -4.11 -16.53
N ALA A 17 -1.92 -4.13 -15.94
CA ALA A 17 -2.41 -5.23 -15.11
C ALA A 17 -3.47 -6.05 -15.88
N TYR A 18 -3.74 -7.30 -15.45
CA TYR A 18 -4.41 -8.29 -16.30
C TYR A 18 -5.64 -8.95 -15.67
N SER A 19 -6.05 -8.55 -14.46
CA SER A 19 -7.18 -9.17 -13.76
C SER A 19 -8.27 -8.18 -13.39
N THR A 20 -9.49 -8.69 -13.31
CA THR A 20 -10.67 -7.92 -12.87
C THR A 20 -10.87 -8.07 -11.35
N VAL A 21 -11.72 -7.22 -10.76
CA VAL A 21 -12.19 -7.36 -9.37
C VAL A 21 -12.77 -8.75 -9.11
N HIS A 22 -13.47 -9.34 -10.07
CA HIS A 22 -14.04 -10.69 -9.94
C HIS A 22 -12.96 -11.76 -9.80
N ASP A 23 -11.89 -11.66 -10.59
CA ASP A 23 -10.74 -12.58 -10.50
C ASP A 23 -10.07 -12.49 -9.13
N TYR A 24 -9.91 -11.28 -8.60
CA TYR A 24 -9.34 -11.06 -7.28
C TYR A 24 -10.17 -11.68 -6.16
N PHE A 25 -11.50 -11.53 -6.16
CA PHE A 25 -12.36 -12.19 -5.19
C PHE A 25 -12.28 -13.73 -5.29
N SER A 26 -12.22 -14.28 -6.51
CA SER A 26 -12.11 -15.72 -6.73
C SER A 26 -10.80 -16.26 -6.17
N VAL A 27 -9.67 -15.67 -6.57
CA VAL A 27 -8.34 -16.12 -6.14
C VAL A 27 -8.12 -15.87 -4.64
N ALA A 28 -8.61 -14.74 -4.10
CA ALA A 28 -8.54 -14.48 -2.66
C ALA A 28 -9.21 -15.59 -1.85
N LYS A 29 -10.41 -16.02 -2.28
CA LYS A 29 -11.12 -17.13 -1.64
C LYS A 29 -10.33 -18.43 -1.73
N GLU A 30 -9.79 -18.78 -2.89
CA GLU A 30 -9.00 -20.00 -3.12
C GLU A 30 -7.73 -20.01 -2.25
N LYS A 31 -7.01 -18.89 -2.19
CA LYS A 31 -5.79 -18.74 -1.38
C LYS A 31 -6.09 -18.54 0.12
N GLY A 32 -7.35 -18.28 0.49
CA GLY A 32 -7.80 -18.00 1.86
C GLY A 32 -7.34 -16.64 2.37
N ILE A 33 -7.10 -15.67 1.47
CA ILE A 33 -6.99 -14.25 1.80
C ILE A 33 -8.37 -13.78 2.28
N LYS A 34 -8.41 -13.07 3.40
CA LYS A 34 -9.65 -12.59 4.01
C LYS A 34 -10.01 -11.17 3.62
N LEU A 35 -8.98 -10.34 3.37
CA LEU A 35 -9.13 -8.93 3.02
C LEU A 35 -8.05 -8.53 2.03
N PHE A 36 -8.43 -7.88 0.95
CA PHE A 36 -7.49 -7.28 0.01
C PHE A 36 -7.91 -5.85 -0.36
N ALA A 37 -6.98 -5.05 -0.87
CA ALA A 37 -7.28 -3.74 -1.41
C ALA A 37 -7.08 -3.75 -2.94
N ILE A 38 -7.98 -3.08 -3.67
CA ILE A 38 -7.74 -2.66 -5.04
C ILE A 38 -7.24 -1.24 -5.00
N THR A 39 -6.04 -1.03 -5.51
CA THR A 39 -5.28 0.22 -5.43
C THR A 39 -4.67 0.55 -6.79
N ASP A 40 -5.53 0.65 -7.81
CA ASP A 40 -5.09 1.06 -9.15
C ASP A 40 -4.30 2.36 -9.10
N HIS A 41 -3.38 2.56 -10.05
CA HIS A 41 -2.54 3.75 -10.13
C HIS A 41 -3.34 5.04 -10.23
N GLY A 42 -2.86 6.07 -9.56
CA GLY A 42 -3.45 7.40 -9.58
C GLY A 42 -3.46 8.05 -10.98
N PRO A 43 -4.39 8.98 -11.22
CA PRO A 43 -4.77 9.42 -12.57
C PRO A 43 -3.69 10.20 -13.34
N ASP A 44 -2.61 10.64 -12.74
CA ASP A 44 -1.52 11.33 -13.45
C ASP A 44 -0.57 10.35 -14.18
N MET A 45 -0.67 9.04 -13.94
CA MET A 45 -0.03 8.02 -14.79
C MET A 45 -0.73 7.94 -16.13
N ALA A 46 0.05 7.86 -17.22
CA ALA A 46 -0.49 7.85 -18.58
C ALA A 46 -1.38 6.63 -18.90
N ASP A 47 -1.15 5.53 -18.19
CA ASP A 47 -1.85 4.25 -18.33
C ASP A 47 -2.82 3.94 -17.16
N ALA A 48 -3.05 4.93 -16.29
CA ALA A 48 -3.96 4.83 -15.16
C ALA A 48 -5.43 5.04 -15.58
N PRO A 49 -6.37 4.59 -14.75
CA PRO A 49 -7.77 4.86 -14.96
C PRO A 49 -8.10 6.35 -14.78
N HIS A 50 -9.15 6.78 -15.48
CA HIS A 50 -9.69 8.12 -15.28
C HIS A 50 -10.17 8.31 -13.84
N PHE A 51 -10.10 9.54 -13.33
CA PHE A 51 -10.55 9.96 -11.99
C PHE A 51 -11.91 9.37 -11.57
N TRP A 52 -12.90 9.30 -12.49
CA TRP A 52 -14.21 8.70 -12.24
C TRP A 52 -14.18 7.22 -11.83
N HIS A 53 -13.11 6.49 -12.14
CA HIS A 53 -12.94 5.10 -11.71
C HIS A 53 -12.95 5.02 -10.17
N PHE A 54 -12.14 5.83 -9.52
CA PHE A 54 -12.04 5.85 -8.06
C PHE A 54 -13.33 6.36 -7.39
N VAL A 55 -13.92 7.43 -7.91
CA VAL A 55 -15.20 7.95 -7.41
C VAL A 55 -16.31 6.92 -7.52
N ASN A 56 -16.31 6.11 -8.58
CA ASN A 56 -17.35 5.11 -8.82
C ASN A 56 -17.09 3.76 -8.12
N MET A 57 -15.94 3.56 -7.45
CA MET A 57 -15.70 2.33 -6.66
C MET A 57 -16.81 2.07 -5.63
N ARG A 58 -17.57 3.09 -5.26
CA ARG A 58 -18.75 2.98 -4.37
C ARG A 58 -19.79 1.95 -4.81
N VAL A 59 -19.83 1.58 -6.10
CA VAL A 59 -20.77 0.56 -6.61
C VAL A 59 -20.27 -0.87 -6.40
N LEU A 60 -18.99 -1.05 -6.07
CA LEU A 60 -18.39 -2.36 -5.83
C LEU A 60 -18.84 -2.89 -4.45
N PRO A 61 -19.19 -4.16 -4.32
CA PRO A 61 -19.44 -4.77 -3.02
C PRO A 61 -18.17 -4.83 -2.19
N ARG A 62 -18.28 -4.59 -0.88
CA ARG A 62 -17.15 -4.74 0.03
C ARG A 62 -16.89 -6.18 0.45
N ILE A 63 -17.94 -7.00 0.48
CA ILE A 63 -17.84 -8.41 0.88
C ILE A 63 -18.44 -9.28 -0.22
N VAL A 64 -17.66 -10.24 -0.71
CA VAL A 64 -18.13 -11.28 -1.63
C VAL A 64 -17.63 -12.64 -1.15
N ASN A 65 -18.55 -13.59 -0.93
CA ASN A 65 -18.23 -14.95 -0.51
C ASN A 65 -17.35 -15.05 0.76
N GLY A 66 -17.49 -14.10 1.69
CA GLY A 66 -16.71 -14.04 2.94
C GLY A 66 -15.29 -13.47 2.78
N VAL A 67 -15.00 -12.87 1.63
CA VAL A 67 -13.76 -12.13 1.37
C VAL A 67 -14.08 -10.64 1.33
N GLY A 68 -13.30 -9.83 2.03
CA GLY A 68 -13.39 -8.37 2.03
C GLY A 68 -12.51 -7.72 0.99
N MET A 69 -12.98 -6.58 0.46
CA MET A 69 -12.22 -5.73 -0.44
C MET A 69 -12.28 -4.27 0.04
N LEU A 70 -11.13 -3.65 0.21
CA LEU A 70 -10.98 -2.21 0.41
C LEU A 70 -10.91 -1.50 -0.95
N ARG A 71 -11.63 -0.39 -1.05
CA ARG A 71 -11.63 0.50 -2.21
C ARG A 71 -10.54 1.52 -2.01
N GLY A 72 -9.50 1.47 -2.82
CA GLY A 72 -8.30 2.27 -2.61
C GLY A 72 -7.72 2.87 -3.87
N ILE A 73 -6.58 3.48 -3.70
CA ILE A 73 -5.76 4.07 -4.76
C ILE A 73 -4.29 3.90 -4.41
N GLU A 74 -3.44 3.66 -5.39
CA GLU A 74 -2.02 3.95 -5.30
C GLU A 74 -1.76 5.30 -5.98
N ALA A 75 -1.84 6.39 -5.19
CA ALA A 75 -1.64 7.75 -5.66
C ALA A 75 -0.16 8.01 -5.99
N ASN A 76 0.08 8.88 -6.97
CA ASN A 76 1.42 9.32 -7.30
C ASN A 76 1.80 10.55 -6.47
N ILE A 77 2.98 10.51 -5.82
CA ILE A 77 3.60 11.71 -5.26
C ILE A 77 4.13 12.53 -6.43
N LYS A 78 3.71 13.79 -6.54
CA LYS A 78 3.92 14.63 -7.72
C LYS A 78 5.10 15.57 -7.65
N ASN A 79 5.48 15.97 -6.45
CA ASN A 79 6.47 17.02 -6.21
C ASN A 79 7.10 16.93 -4.82
N GLU A 80 8.08 17.79 -4.58
CA GLU A 80 8.79 17.89 -3.30
C GLU A 80 7.87 18.31 -2.13
N GLN A 81 6.74 18.98 -2.41
CA GLN A 81 5.75 19.36 -1.42
C GLN A 81 4.94 18.17 -0.90
N GLY A 82 5.09 17.00 -1.53
CA GLY A 82 4.39 15.78 -1.14
C GLY A 82 2.93 15.72 -1.61
N ASP A 83 2.56 16.57 -2.57
CA ASP A 83 1.23 16.54 -3.17
C ASP A 83 1.02 15.22 -3.91
N ILE A 84 -0.20 14.69 -3.81
CA ILE A 84 -0.63 13.49 -4.54
C ILE A 84 -1.62 13.84 -5.65
N ASP A 85 -1.77 12.95 -6.61
CA ASP A 85 -2.63 13.15 -7.80
C ASP A 85 -4.11 12.81 -7.59
N PHE A 86 -4.54 12.61 -6.35
CA PHE A 86 -5.94 12.45 -5.96
C PHE A 86 -6.23 13.36 -4.77
N PHE A 87 -7.39 14.03 -4.74
CA PHE A 87 -7.58 15.17 -3.85
C PHE A 87 -9.03 15.39 -3.39
N GLY A 88 -9.18 16.29 -2.40
CA GLY A 88 -10.44 16.80 -1.91
C GLY A 88 -11.28 15.75 -1.19
N ASP A 89 -12.59 15.97 -1.16
CA ASP A 89 -13.54 15.09 -0.46
C ASP A 89 -13.63 13.68 -1.04
N TYR A 90 -13.05 13.46 -2.23
CA TYR A 90 -13.03 12.14 -2.85
C TYR A 90 -12.07 11.18 -2.17
N LEU A 91 -10.98 11.66 -1.56
CA LEU A 91 -10.09 10.83 -0.73
C LEU A 91 -10.83 10.18 0.44
N GLN A 92 -11.77 10.92 1.04
CA GLN A 92 -12.58 10.42 2.18
C GLN A 92 -13.58 9.33 1.78
N GLN A 93 -13.84 9.14 0.48
CA GLN A 93 -14.71 8.09 -0.03
C GLN A 93 -13.99 6.76 -0.25
N LEU A 94 -12.65 6.78 -0.20
CA LEU A 94 -11.81 5.58 -0.27
C LEU A 94 -11.63 4.97 1.13
N ASP A 95 -11.50 3.66 1.16
CA ASP A 95 -11.27 2.91 2.40
C ASP A 95 -9.79 2.90 2.79
N ILE A 96 -8.87 3.12 1.80
CA ILE A 96 -7.42 3.13 1.97
C ILE A 96 -6.74 3.97 0.89
N VAL A 97 -5.72 4.72 1.27
CA VAL A 97 -4.92 5.56 0.37
C VAL A 97 -3.44 5.20 0.48
N LEU A 98 -2.90 4.66 -0.59
CA LEU A 98 -1.48 4.42 -0.76
C LEU A 98 -0.86 5.56 -1.56
N ALA A 99 0.44 5.84 -1.35
CA ALA A 99 1.17 6.78 -2.20
C ALA A 99 2.63 6.37 -2.37
N GLY A 100 3.15 6.58 -3.57
CA GLY A 100 4.54 6.29 -3.91
C GLY A 100 5.08 7.10 -5.06
N PHE A 101 6.36 6.88 -5.36
CA PHE A 101 7.01 7.49 -6.52
C PHE A 101 6.90 6.59 -7.74
N HIS A 102 6.44 7.16 -8.84
CA HIS A 102 6.44 6.55 -10.17
C HIS A 102 7.15 7.47 -11.16
N GLU A 103 8.12 6.91 -11.89
CA GLU A 103 9.01 7.67 -12.77
C GLU A 103 8.27 8.56 -13.79
N PRO A 104 7.15 8.14 -14.41
CA PRO A 104 6.42 8.99 -15.34
C PRO A 104 5.82 10.26 -14.72
N VAL A 105 5.55 10.27 -13.40
CA VAL A 105 4.93 11.40 -12.70
C VAL A 105 5.97 12.22 -11.92
N PHE A 106 6.87 11.54 -11.23
CA PHE A 106 7.95 12.17 -10.46
C PHE A 106 9.29 11.52 -10.85
N PRO A 107 10.02 12.09 -11.80
CA PRO A 107 11.33 11.56 -12.21
C PRO A 107 12.32 11.47 -11.04
N PRO A 108 13.20 10.44 -11.01
CA PRO A 108 14.24 10.33 -10.00
C PRO A 108 15.07 11.60 -9.85
N SER A 109 15.38 11.96 -8.61
CA SER A 109 16.09 13.19 -8.23
C SER A 109 17.13 12.93 -7.12
N THR A 110 17.41 13.90 -6.27
CA THR A 110 18.34 13.73 -5.16
C THR A 110 17.69 13.07 -3.95
N LYS A 111 18.52 12.48 -3.09
CA LYS A 111 18.09 11.88 -1.82
C LYS A 111 17.32 12.89 -0.95
N GLU A 112 17.74 14.13 -0.92
CA GLU A 112 17.14 15.21 -0.13
C GLU A 112 15.72 15.50 -0.61
N ILE A 113 15.53 15.63 -1.93
CA ILE A 113 14.24 15.90 -2.56
C ILE A 113 13.27 14.74 -2.29
N HIS A 114 13.71 13.49 -2.51
CA HIS A 114 12.85 12.32 -2.26
C HIS A 114 12.47 12.22 -0.78
N THR A 115 13.44 12.46 0.11
CA THR A 115 13.18 12.41 1.56
C THR A 115 12.16 13.46 1.97
N GLN A 116 12.32 14.69 1.49
CA GLN A 116 11.41 15.79 1.82
C GLN A 116 10.00 15.53 1.26
N ALA A 117 9.90 15.06 0.01
CA ALA A 117 8.62 14.72 -0.61
C ALA A 117 7.86 13.64 0.19
N LEU A 118 8.55 12.57 0.64
CA LEU A 118 7.93 11.55 1.47
C LEU A 118 7.50 12.09 2.83
N ILE A 119 8.33 12.89 3.50
CA ILE A 119 7.99 13.48 4.79
C ILE A 119 6.77 14.39 4.66
N ASN A 120 6.75 15.26 3.66
CA ASN A 120 5.62 16.15 3.41
C ASN A 120 4.33 15.37 3.09
N CYS A 121 4.43 14.31 2.28
CA CYS A 121 3.31 13.42 1.96
C CYS A 121 2.77 12.72 3.23
N ILE A 122 3.66 12.21 4.09
CA ILE A 122 3.30 11.60 5.37
C ILE A 122 2.62 12.62 6.29
N GLU A 123 3.14 13.85 6.37
CA GLU A 123 2.63 14.92 7.24
C GLU A 123 1.32 15.52 6.73
N SER A 124 0.97 15.34 5.46
CA SER A 124 -0.28 15.82 4.87
C SER A 124 -1.54 15.25 5.54
N GLY A 125 -1.43 14.06 6.14
CA GLY A 125 -2.55 13.35 6.75
C GLY A 125 -3.47 12.62 5.76
N HIS A 126 -3.17 12.67 4.46
CA HIS A 126 -4.01 12.10 3.40
C HIS A 126 -3.67 10.65 3.03
N VAL A 127 -2.50 10.15 3.44
CA VAL A 127 -1.95 8.87 2.99
C VAL A 127 -1.80 7.92 4.17
N ASP A 128 -2.23 6.67 4.00
CA ASP A 128 -2.17 5.63 5.03
C ASP A 128 -0.89 4.81 4.92
N ILE A 129 -0.44 4.55 3.69
CA ILE A 129 0.71 3.70 3.40
C ILE A 129 1.61 4.38 2.37
N ILE A 130 2.91 4.45 2.65
CA ILE A 130 3.91 4.76 1.62
C ILE A 130 4.32 3.46 0.94
N THR A 131 4.10 3.38 -0.38
CA THR A 131 4.40 2.20 -1.18
C THR A 131 5.86 2.14 -1.60
N HIS A 132 6.38 0.93 -1.68
CA HIS A 132 7.73 0.57 -2.18
C HIS A 132 8.86 1.60 -1.90
N PRO A 133 8.99 2.15 -0.66
CA PRO A 133 9.99 3.17 -0.35
C PRO A 133 11.44 2.65 -0.43
N GLY A 134 11.63 1.34 -0.60
CA GLY A 134 12.92 0.70 -0.81
C GLY A 134 13.45 0.76 -2.24
N ASN A 135 12.73 1.38 -3.17
CA ASN A 135 13.12 1.50 -4.58
C ASN A 135 14.46 2.25 -4.72
N PRO A 136 15.54 1.60 -5.24
CA PRO A 136 16.86 2.23 -5.33
C PRO A 136 16.93 3.42 -6.31
N ALA A 137 15.96 3.55 -7.23
CA ALA A 137 15.85 4.73 -8.09
C ALA A 137 15.51 6.00 -7.31
N TYR A 138 14.93 5.85 -6.12
CA TYR A 138 14.53 6.95 -5.24
C TYR A 138 15.25 6.85 -3.89
N PRO A 139 16.56 7.12 -3.81
CA PRO A 139 17.27 7.09 -2.54
C PRO A 139 16.67 8.08 -1.54
N ILE A 140 16.53 7.66 -0.26
CA ILE A 140 15.93 8.45 0.82
C ILE A 140 16.79 8.41 2.09
N ASP A 141 16.58 9.35 3.00
CA ASP A 141 17.01 9.20 4.39
C ASP A 141 15.99 8.32 5.14
N ILE A 142 16.29 7.02 5.16
CA ILE A 142 15.44 5.99 5.74
C ILE A 142 15.05 6.30 7.19
N ASN A 143 16.01 6.79 8.00
CA ASN A 143 15.74 7.07 9.42
C ASN A 143 14.78 8.24 9.61
N SER A 144 14.92 9.29 8.80
CA SER A 144 14.03 10.45 8.85
C SER A 144 12.62 10.08 8.41
N VAL A 145 12.48 9.33 7.31
CA VAL A 145 11.19 8.87 6.81
C VAL A 145 10.52 7.93 7.81
N ALA A 146 11.23 6.95 8.38
CA ALA A 146 10.69 6.03 9.37
C ALA A 146 10.20 6.74 10.65
N LYS A 147 10.92 7.77 11.10
CA LYS A 147 10.49 8.60 12.24
C LYS A 147 9.23 9.41 11.93
N ALA A 148 9.17 10.02 10.74
CA ALA A 148 7.98 10.76 10.30
C ALA A 148 6.77 9.82 10.21
N ALA A 149 6.92 8.65 9.59
CA ALA A 149 5.88 7.65 9.47
C ALA A 149 5.35 7.19 10.84
N ALA A 150 6.25 6.88 11.77
CA ALA A 150 5.87 6.49 13.14
C ALA A 150 5.13 7.61 13.89
N LYS A 151 5.60 8.85 13.77
CA LYS A 151 4.99 10.03 14.40
C LYS A 151 3.58 10.32 13.89
N HIS A 152 3.36 10.14 12.59
CA HIS A 152 2.10 10.47 11.92
C HIS A 152 1.19 9.25 11.70
N ASN A 153 1.53 8.10 12.30
CA ASN A 153 0.77 6.84 12.19
C ASN A 153 0.53 6.44 10.71
N VAL A 154 1.56 6.54 9.87
CA VAL A 154 1.56 6.06 8.48
C VAL A 154 2.38 4.78 8.43
N ALA A 155 1.93 3.76 7.69
CA ALA A 155 2.70 2.53 7.53
C ALA A 155 3.68 2.64 6.36
N LEU A 156 4.84 1.98 6.46
CA LEU A 156 5.74 1.79 5.33
C LEU A 156 5.61 0.39 4.75
N GLU A 157 5.62 0.29 3.44
CA GLU A 157 5.46 -0.98 2.74
C GLU A 157 6.78 -1.71 2.55
N ILE A 158 6.79 -3.02 2.79
CA ILE A 158 7.75 -3.97 2.26
C ILE A 158 7.09 -4.66 1.06
N ASN A 159 7.36 -4.14 -0.12
CA ASN A 159 6.71 -4.54 -1.36
C ASN A 159 7.37 -5.78 -1.96
N ASN A 160 6.60 -6.86 -2.14
CA ASN A 160 7.14 -8.14 -2.61
C ASN A 160 7.56 -8.12 -4.08
N SER A 161 6.82 -7.41 -4.94
CA SER A 161 7.15 -7.26 -6.37
C SER A 161 8.51 -6.58 -6.59
N SER A 162 8.92 -5.71 -5.67
CA SER A 162 10.22 -5.02 -5.70
C SER A 162 11.42 -5.97 -5.68
N PHE A 163 11.26 -7.20 -5.22
CA PHE A 163 12.34 -8.19 -5.17
C PHE A 163 12.39 -9.10 -6.40
N LEU A 164 11.32 -9.13 -7.18
CA LEU A 164 11.18 -10.07 -8.29
C LEU A 164 11.65 -9.48 -9.62
N THR A 165 11.07 -8.36 -10.05
CA THR A 165 11.34 -7.81 -11.39
C THR A 165 11.51 -6.29 -11.44
N SER A 166 10.60 -5.53 -10.81
CA SER A 166 10.40 -4.11 -11.12
C SER A 166 11.45 -3.17 -10.51
N ARG A 167 11.99 -3.48 -9.32
CA ARG A 167 12.86 -2.57 -8.55
C ARG A 167 14.10 -3.30 -8.06
N LYS A 168 14.88 -3.85 -9.02
CA LYS A 168 16.08 -4.65 -8.73
C LYS A 168 17.05 -3.90 -7.79
N GLY A 169 17.47 -4.56 -6.72
CA GLY A 169 18.37 -3.98 -5.70
C GLY A 169 17.66 -3.47 -4.45
N SER A 170 16.33 -3.59 -4.35
CA SER A 170 15.54 -3.12 -3.20
C SER A 170 15.80 -3.86 -1.89
N LEU A 171 16.36 -5.08 -1.91
CA LEU A 171 16.45 -5.94 -0.73
C LEU A 171 17.14 -5.25 0.47
N ASN A 172 18.32 -4.67 0.24
CA ASN A 172 19.05 -3.99 1.31
C ASN A 172 18.27 -2.78 1.86
N ASN A 173 17.72 -1.97 0.97
CA ASN A 173 16.91 -0.81 1.37
C ASN A 173 15.67 -1.22 2.17
N CYS A 174 14.96 -2.26 1.75
CA CYS A 174 13.80 -2.78 2.47
C CYS A 174 14.18 -3.33 3.85
N THR A 175 15.33 -4.01 3.96
CA THR A 175 15.87 -4.49 5.24
C THR A 175 16.20 -3.31 6.16
N ASP A 176 16.85 -2.26 5.63
CA ASP A 176 17.19 -1.06 6.39
C ASP A 176 15.92 -0.29 6.81
N ILE A 177 14.91 -0.20 5.94
CA ILE A 177 13.60 0.39 6.25
C ILE A 177 12.92 -0.39 7.39
N ALA A 178 12.86 -1.72 7.30
CA ALA A 178 12.24 -2.54 8.34
C ALA A 178 12.93 -2.35 9.71
N ASN A 179 14.26 -2.28 9.74
CA ASN A 179 15.04 -1.99 10.94
C ASN A 179 14.74 -0.57 11.48
N ALA A 180 14.70 0.43 10.60
CA ALA A 180 14.44 1.82 11.00
C ALA A 180 13.01 1.98 11.56
N VAL A 181 12.00 1.36 10.93
CA VAL A 181 10.62 1.36 11.40
C VAL A 181 10.50 0.62 12.74
N LYS A 182 11.18 -0.54 12.88
CA LYS A 182 11.26 -1.27 14.16
C LYS A 182 11.79 -0.37 15.27
N LYS A 183 12.88 0.34 15.02
CA LYS A 183 13.53 1.26 15.97
C LYS A 183 12.66 2.49 16.28
N ALA A 184 11.96 3.03 15.30
CA ALA A 184 11.09 4.20 15.45
C ALA A 184 9.76 3.88 16.14
N GLY A 185 9.40 2.61 16.34
CA GLY A 185 8.11 2.20 16.89
C GLY A 185 6.96 2.24 15.89
N GLY A 186 7.25 2.37 14.59
CA GLY A 186 6.27 2.49 13.51
C GLY A 186 5.66 1.16 13.07
N LEU A 187 4.82 1.23 12.04
CA LEU A 187 4.06 0.13 11.46
C LEU A 187 4.64 -0.27 10.10
N LEU A 188 4.64 -1.56 9.81
CA LEU A 188 4.89 -2.10 8.47
C LEU A 188 3.65 -2.77 7.90
N VAL A 189 3.62 -2.81 6.59
CA VAL A 189 2.68 -3.59 5.80
C VAL A 189 3.44 -4.30 4.67
N MET A 190 2.98 -5.47 4.25
CA MET A 190 3.46 -6.13 3.04
C MET A 190 2.43 -5.93 1.94
N GLY A 191 2.88 -5.58 0.73
CA GLY A 191 2.07 -5.54 -0.47
C GLY A 191 2.59 -6.56 -1.50
N SER A 192 1.69 -7.30 -2.14
CA SER A 192 2.09 -8.12 -3.28
C SER A 192 2.40 -7.28 -4.51
N ASP A 193 1.75 -6.12 -4.63
CA ASP A 193 1.78 -5.26 -5.82
C ASP A 193 1.36 -6.09 -7.06
N SER A 194 0.26 -6.82 -6.85
CA SER A 194 -0.25 -7.80 -7.79
C SER A 194 -0.85 -7.14 -9.02
N HIS A 195 -0.31 -7.43 -10.19
CA HIS A 195 -0.83 -7.02 -11.51
C HIS A 195 -1.60 -8.14 -12.22
N VAL A 196 -1.72 -9.28 -11.56
CA VAL A 196 -2.54 -10.42 -11.97
C VAL A 196 -3.00 -11.15 -10.71
N ALA A 197 -4.27 -11.51 -10.63
CA ALA A 197 -4.86 -12.06 -9.39
C ALA A 197 -4.10 -13.28 -8.85
N PHE A 198 -3.42 -14.05 -9.70
CA PHE A 198 -2.59 -15.18 -9.29
C PHE A 198 -1.47 -14.80 -8.31
N SER A 199 -0.97 -13.57 -8.34
CA SER A 199 0.08 -13.09 -7.43
C SER A 199 -0.47 -12.48 -6.13
N LEU A 200 -1.79 -12.39 -5.97
CA LEU A 200 -2.40 -11.87 -4.73
C LEU A 200 -1.92 -12.68 -3.52
N GLY A 201 -1.45 -11.98 -2.50
CA GLY A 201 -0.98 -12.61 -1.27
C GLY A 201 0.37 -13.31 -1.37
N GLU A 202 1.13 -13.10 -2.45
CA GLU A 202 2.51 -13.59 -2.57
C GLU A 202 3.44 -12.64 -1.81
N PHE A 203 3.99 -13.12 -0.69
CA PHE A 203 4.78 -12.31 0.24
C PHE A 203 6.13 -12.94 0.61
N GLU A 204 6.56 -14.00 -0.08
CA GLU A 204 7.70 -14.82 0.34
C GLU A 204 8.94 -13.98 0.63
N LYS A 205 9.27 -13.03 -0.25
CA LYS A 205 10.43 -12.16 -0.07
C LYS A 205 10.23 -11.09 1.00
N SER A 206 9.04 -10.55 1.12
CA SER A 206 8.71 -9.63 2.19
C SER A 206 8.77 -10.32 3.56
N ILE A 207 8.30 -11.56 3.66
CA ILE A 207 8.40 -12.38 4.87
C ILE A 207 9.87 -12.61 5.26
N GLU A 208 10.74 -12.97 4.30
CA GLU A 208 12.17 -13.11 4.53
C GLU A 208 12.79 -11.86 5.17
N VAL A 209 12.41 -10.66 4.72
CA VAL A 209 12.86 -9.38 5.30
C VAL A 209 12.33 -9.21 6.72
N ILE A 210 11.02 -9.42 6.94
CA ILE A 210 10.37 -9.28 8.26
C ILE A 210 11.00 -10.23 9.29
N GLU A 211 11.25 -11.48 8.90
CA GLU A 211 11.90 -12.48 9.75
C GLU A 211 13.37 -12.16 10.03
N THR A 212 14.12 -11.71 9.01
CA THR A 212 15.55 -11.35 9.14
C THR A 212 15.75 -10.22 10.16
N VAL A 213 14.85 -9.23 10.18
CA VAL A 213 14.95 -8.13 11.14
C VAL A 213 14.24 -8.41 12.46
N GLU A 214 13.61 -9.58 12.62
CA GLU A 214 12.79 -9.93 13.77
C GLU A 214 11.76 -8.81 14.09
N PHE A 215 10.99 -8.41 13.05
CA PHE A 215 10.01 -7.34 13.20
C PHE A 215 8.85 -7.77 14.12
N PRO A 216 8.42 -6.95 15.08
CA PRO A 216 7.31 -7.28 15.98
C PRO A 216 6.01 -7.51 15.22
N ILE A 217 5.45 -8.71 15.30
CA ILE A 217 4.26 -9.11 14.53
C ILE A 217 3.02 -8.25 14.85
N GLU A 218 2.92 -7.76 16.07
CA GLU A 218 1.84 -6.88 16.52
C GLU A 218 1.81 -5.52 15.80
N ARG A 219 2.93 -5.13 15.19
CA ARG A 219 3.08 -3.91 14.39
C ARG A 219 3.08 -4.16 12.88
N LEU A 220 2.82 -5.41 12.45
CA LEU A 220 2.61 -5.78 11.05
C LEU A 220 1.12 -5.82 10.74
N LEU A 221 0.64 -4.96 9.84
CA LEU A 221 -0.79 -4.80 9.55
C LEU A 221 -1.43 -6.01 8.85
N ASN A 222 -0.64 -6.79 8.11
CA ASN A 222 -1.13 -7.99 7.41
C ASN A 222 -1.49 -9.16 8.32
N ARG A 223 -1.21 -9.08 9.63
CA ARG A 223 -1.43 -10.19 10.56
C ARG A 223 -2.90 -10.60 10.67
N SER A 224 -3.82 -9.67 10.49
CA SER A 224 -5.26 -9.95 10.47
C SER A 224 -6.05 -8.81 9.81
N PRO A 225 -7.28 -9.06 9.32
CA PRO A 225 -8.19 -8.00 8.88
C PRO A 225 -8.44 -6.95 9.95
N GLU A 226 -8.67 -7.38 11.21
CA GLU A 226 -8.89 -6.49 12.35
C GLU A 226 -7.73 -5.50 12.54
N ALA A 227 -6.48 -5.96 12.40
CA ALA A 227 -5.32 -5.10 12.55
C ALA A 227 -5.30 -3.96 11.53
N LEU A 228 -5.55 -4.26 10.26
CA LEU A 228 -5.62 -3.26 9.20
C LEU A 228 -6.84 -2.35 9.37
N LEU A 229 -8.03 -2.89 9.60
CA LEU A 229 -9.26 -2.12 9.74
C LEU A 229 -9.20 -1.17 10.97
N SER A 230 -8.66 -1.64 12.09
CA SER A 230 -8.44 -0.80 13.27
C SER A 230 -7.45 0.35 12.97
N PHE A 231 -6.36 0.05 12.27
CA PHE A 231 -5.40 1.08 11.83
C PHE A 231 -6.10 2.13 10.96
N LEU A 232 -6.84 1.73 9.92
CA LEU A 232 -7.54 2.65 9.02
C LEU A 232 -8.58 3.50 9.77
N SER A 233 -9.28 2.92 10.74
CA SER A 233 -10.19 3.68 11.62
C SER A 233 -9.46 4.77 12.41
N THR A 234 -8.25 4.49 12.93
CA THR A 234 -7.42 5.51 13.61
C THR A 234 -6.92 6.60 12.67
N ARG A 235 -6.88 6.32 11.36
CA ARG A 235 -6.55 7.28 10.30
C ARG A 235 -7.73 8.16 9.88
N GLY A 236 -8.93 7.91 10.41
CA GLY A 236 -10.14 8.69 10.17
C GLY A 236 -11.04 8.13 9.07
N HIS A 237 -10.76 6.92 8.53
CA HIS A 237 -11.66 6.29 7.58
C HIS A 237 -12.94 5.81 8.25
N SER A 238 -14.08 6.18 7.70
CA SER A 238 -15.41 5.67 8.10
C SER A 238 -15.67 4.33 7.42
N LEU A 239 -15.09 3.26 7.99
CA LEU A 239 -15.21 1.92 7.42
C LEU A 239 -16.64 1.40 7.60
N SER A 240 -17.12 0.67 6.59
CA SER A 240 -18.44 0.04 6.62
C SER A 240 -18.53 -1.05 7.68
N ASP A 241 -19.67 -1.10 8.37
CA ASP A 241 -20.01 -2.18 9.31
C ASP A 241 -20.00 -3.58 8.66
N GLU A 242 -20.08 -3.62 7.30
CA GLU A 242 -19.98 -4.89 6.55
C GLU A 242 -18.70 -5.67 6.84
N TYR A 243 -17.61 -4.98 7.20
CA TYR A 243 -16.34 -5.63 7.52
C TYR A 243 -16.35 -6.38 8.86
N SER A 244 -17.35 -6.20 9.71
CA SER A 244 -17.45 -6.90 11.01
C SER A 244 -17.41 -8.43 10.86
N ILE A 245 -17.94 -8.97 9.77
CA ILE A 245 -17.92 -10.41 9.46
C ILE A 245 -16.48 -10.97 9.27
N LEU A 246 -15.49 -10.12 9.03
CA LEU A 246 -14.10 -10.54 8.87
C LEU A 246 -13.34 -10.62 10.21
N MET A 247 -13.97 -10.15 11.29
CA MET A 247 -13.36 -10.10 12.63
C MET A 247 -13.75 -11.32 13.49
N GLU A 248 -14.64 -12.17 12.98
CA GLU A 248 -15.05 -13.45 13.57
C GLU A 248 -14.11 -14.60 13.14
#